data_5ea85177f423d2ed7ac518d3da25cb7e
#
_entry.id   5ea85177f423d2ed7ac518d3da25cb7e
#
_cell.length_a   1.000
_cell.length_b   1.000
_cell.length_c   1.000
_cell.angle_alpha   90.00
_cell.angle_beta   90.00
_cell.angle_gamma   90.00
#
_symmetry.space_group_name_H-M   'P 1'
#
loop_
_entity.id
_entity.type
_entity.pdbx_description
1 polymer ?
#
loop_
_entity_poly.entity_id
_entity_poly.type
_entity_poly.pdbx_seq_one_letter_code
_entity_poly.pdbx_strand_id
1 'polypeptide(L)'
;MSNTPNPVYEKLMKCYESFRSQIDFQPEVALILGSGLGDFANDIRVTATLDYHDIEGFPVSTVPGHAGRFIFGYVGDVPVVCMQGRVHYYEGYPMTDVVLPTRLMKLMGAKALFLTNAAGGIKQGTKPGSLMLLNGQIACFVPSPLIGHNI
;
A
#
# COMPACT_ATOMS: atom_id res chain seq x y z
N MET A 1 6.86 10.49 -29.88
CA MET A 1 6.75 9.75 -28.62
C MET A 1 6.42 8.34 -29.00
N SER A 2 7.28 7.37 -28.69
CA SER A 2 7.08 5.96 -29.07
C SER A 2 5.87 5.41 -28.32
N ASN A 3 4.90 4.93 -29.08
CA ASN A 3 3.67 4.33 -28.57
C ASN A 3 3.95 2.87 -28.11
N THR A 4 5.04 2.67 -27.35
CA THR A 4 5.40 1.36 -26.85
C THR A 4 4.51 1.06 -25.65
N PRO A 5 3.76 -0.04 -25.64
CA PRO A 5 2.92 -0.42 -24.51
C PRO A 5 3.74 -0.50 -23.23
N ASN A 6 3.26 0.12 -22.15
CA ASN A 6 3.88 0.03 -20.84
C ASN A 6 3.11 -1.00 -20.00
N PRO A 7 3.60 -2.25 -19.91
CA PRO A 7 2.84 -3.32 -19.25
C PRO A 7 2.58 -3.05 -17.75
N VAL A 8 3.44 -2.26 -17.11
CA VAL A 8 3.25 -1.90 -15.70
C VAL A 8 2.09 -0.89 -15.57
N TYR A 9 2.01 0.08 -16.49
CA TYR A 9 0.91 1.03 -16.52
C TYR A 9 -0.42 0.36 -16.91
N GLU A 10 -0.39 -0.53 -17.89
CA GLU A 10 -1.57 -1.29 -18.32
C GLU A 10 -2.14 -2.14 -17.19
N LYS A 11 -1.27 -2.86 -16.46
CA LYS A 11 -1.66 -3.62 -15.28
C LYS A 11 -2.26 -2.72 -14.20
N LEU A 12 -1.63 -1.57 -13.92
CA LEU A 12 -2.12 -0.61 -12.94
C LEU A 12 -3.50 -0.08 -13.32
N MET A 13 -3.71 0.30 -14.57
CA MET A 13 -5.00 0.79 -15.06
C MET A 13 -6.07 -0.29 -15.03
N LYS A 14 -5.73 -1.53 -15.38
CA LYS A 14 -6.63 -2.66 -15.31
C LYS A 14 -7.13 -2.89 -13.87
N CYS A 15 -6.24 -2.87 -12.89
CA CYS A 15 -6.62 -2.94 -11.48
C CYS A 15 -7.55 -1.78 -11.10
N TYR A 16 -7.23 -0.54 -11.49
CA TYR A 16 -8.03 0.64 -11.13
C TYR A 16 -9.43 0.60 -11.75
N GLU A 17 -9.52 0.28 -13.04
CA GLU A 17 -10.80 0.22 -13.77
C GLU A 17 -11.73 -0.87 -13.25
N SER A 18 -11.18 -1.97 -12.70
CA SER A 18 -11.99 -3.11 -12.21
C SER A 18 -12.90 -2.76 -11.02
N PHE A 19 -12.57 -1.71 -10.25
CA PHE A 19 -13.35 -1.36 -9.05
C PHE A 19 -13.75 0.12 -8.94
N ARG A 20 -13.18 1.03 -9.74
CA ARG A 20 -13.36 2.47 -9.56
C ARG A 20 -14.83 2.94 -9.57
N SER A 21 -15.70 2.22 -10.28
CA SER A 21 -17.14 2.51 -10.32
C SER A 21 -17.90 2.04 -9.08
N GLN A 22 -17.28 1.21 -8.24
CA GLN A 22 -17.89 0.63 -7.06
C GLN A 22 -17.60 1.46 -5.79
N ILE A 23 -16.54 2.28 -5.84
CA ILE A 23 -16.05 3.05 -4.68
C ILE A 23 -16.15 4.54 -5.00
N ASP A 24 -17.19 5.18 -4.50
CA ASP A 24 -17.37 6.64 -4.56
C ASP A 24 -16.73 7.27 -3.31
N PHE A 25 -15.39 7.26 -3.26
CA PHE A 25 -14.63 7.82 -2.15
C PHE A 25 -13.28 8.34 -2.66
N GLN A 26 -12.93 9.56 -2.28
CA GLN A 26 -11.66 10.17 -2.64
C GLN A 26 -10.79 10.37 -1.39
N PRO A 27 -9.76 9.52 -1.19
CA PRO A 27 -8.86 9.65 -0.06
C PRO A 27 -7.89 10.81 -0.25
N GLU A 28 -7.49 11.43 0.85
CA GLU A 28 -6.39 12.40 0.89
C GLU A 28 -5.08 11.75 1.34
N VAL A 29 -5.17 10.80 2.26
CA VAL A 29 -4.01 10.07 2.80
C VAL A 29 -4.13 8.57 2.53
N ALA A 30 -3.05 7.99 2.04
CA ALA A 30 -2.88 6.54 1.96
C ALA A 30 -2.11 6.03 3.18
N LEU A 31 -2.66 5.01 3.85
CA LEU A 31 -2.04 4.35 4.99
C LEU A 31 -1.63 2.92 4.60
N ILE A 32 -0.39 2.53 4.88
CA ILE A 32 0.04 1.13 4.77
C ILE A 32 0.44 0.65 6.16
N LEU A 33 -0.40 -0.21 6.74
CA LEU A 33 -0.17 -0.75 8.06
C LEU A 33 0.86 -1.88 8.01
N GLY A 34 1.89 -1.76 8.84
CA GLY A 34 2.91 -2.78 9.05
C GLY A 34 2.51 -3.79 10.13
N SER A 35 3.41 -4.74 10.37
CA SER A 35 3.23 -5.79 11.37
C SER A 35 2.95 -5.20 12.76
N GLY A 36 1.93 -5.74 13.43
CA GLY A 36 1.51 -5.30 14.77
C GLY A 36 0.60 -4.07 14.80
N LEU A 37 0.30 -3.43 13.66
CA LEU A 37 -0.55 -2.25 13.57
C LEU A 37 -1.88 -2.50 12.82
N GLY A 38 -2.18 -3.77 12.51
CA GLY A 38 -3.42 -4.13 11.80
C GLY A 38 -4.69 -3.69 12.53
N ASP A 39 -4.66 -3.65 13.86
CA ASP A 39 -5.79 -3.27 14.70
C ASP A 39 -6.13 -1.78 14.59
N PHE A 40 -5.20 -0.92 14.14
CA PHE A 40 -5.50 0.49 13.85
C PHE A 40 -6.64 0.65 12.83
N ALA A 41 -6.85 -0.35 12.00
CA ALA A 41 -7.98 -0.37 11.07
C ALA A 41 -9.35 -0.26 11.77
N ASN A 42 -9.44 -0.67 13.05
CA ASN A 42 -10.65 -0.59 13.86
C ASN A 42 -10.95 0.85 14.32
N ASP A 43 -9.96 1.74 14.30
CA ASP A 43 -10.12 3.16 14.64
C ASP A 43 -10.58 4.01 13.44
N ILE A 44 -10.64 3.42 12.25
CA ILE A 44 -11.13 4.09 11.05
C ILE A 44 -12.66 4.07 11.04
N ARG A 45 -13.27 5.23 10.89
CA ARG A 45 -14.71 5.34 10.60
C ARG A 45 -14.95 4.91 9.16
N VAL A 46 -15.22 3.61 8.97
CA VAL A 46 -15.28 2.95 7.68
C VAL A 46 -16.48 3.44 6.86
N THR A 47 -16.24 3.77 5.59
CA THR A 47 -17.27 4.10 4.59
C THR A 47 -17.44 2.96 3.59
N ALA A 48 -16.33 2.35 3.15
CA ALA A 48 -16.34 1.21 2.22
C ALA A 48 -15.13 0.31 2.45
N THR A 49 -15.22 -0.91 1.97
CA THR A 49 -14.10 -1.86 1.93
C THR A 49 -14.01 -2.50 0.55
N LEU A 50 -12.80 -2.87 0.13
CA LEU A 50 -12.54 -3.54 -1.14
C LEU A 50 -11.53 -4.67 -0.90
N ASP A 51 -11.95 -5.91 -1.07
CA ASP A 51 -11.08 -7.08 -0.96
C ASP A 51 -10.10 -7.12 -2.13
N TYR A 52 -8.86 -7.56 -1.90
CA TYR A 52 -7.86 -7.66 -2.97
C TYR A 52 -8.23 -8.69 -4.03
N HIS A 53 -9.00 -9.72 -3.67
CA HIS A 53 -9.51 -10.72 -4.61
C HIS A 53 -10.54 -10.15 -5.60
N ASP A 54 -11.19 -9.05 -5.25
CA ASP A 54 -12.16 -8.36 -6.11
C ASP A 54 -11.49 -7.40 -7.11
N ILE A 55 -10.16 -7.22 -7.01
CA ILE A 55 -9.39 -6.35 -7.90
C ILE A 55 -8.67 -7.20 -8.95
N GLU A 56 -9.01 -7.03 -10.21
CA GLU A 56 -8.47 -7.84 -11.29
C GLU A 56 -6.94 -7.67 -11.45
N GLY A 57 -6.19 -8.77 -11.25
CA GLY A 57 -4.73 -8.79 -11.39
C GLY A 57 -3.96 -8.20 -10.22
N PHE A 58 -4.63 -7.89 -9.11
CA PHE A 58 -3.98 -7.37 -7.90
C PHE A 58 -3.24 -8.49 -7.15
N PRO A 59 -2.05 -8.22 -6.59
CA PRO A 59 -1.30 -9.19 -5.82
C PRO A 59 -1.96 -9.44 -4.45
N VAL A 60 -2.09 -10.71 -4.08
CA VAL A 60 -2.67 -11.13 -2.81
C VAL A 60 -1.59 -11.76 -1.94
N SER A 61 -1.49 -11.31 -0.68
CA SER A 61 -0.51 -11.88 0.25
C SER A 61 -0.83 -13.34 0.58
N THR A 62 0.21 -14.16 0.61
CA THR A 62 0.14 -15.55 1.03
C THR A 62 0.40 -15.73 2.52
N VAL A 63 0.73 -14.65 3.24
CA VAL A 63 1.05 -14.67 4.67
C VAL A 63 -0.22 -14.80 5.50
N PRO A 64 -0.33 -15.83 6.36
CA PRO A 64 -1.47 -15.98 7.25
C PRO A 64 -1.68 -14.76 8.15
N GLY A 65 -2.96 -14.36 8.35
CA GLY A 65 -3.33 -13.25 9.21
C GLY A 65 -3.37 -11.88 8.53
N HIS A 66 -3.04 -11.78 7.24
CA HIS A 66 -3.27 -10.58 6.46
C HIS A 66 -4.73 -10.53 6.00
N ALA A 67 -5.46 -9.47 6.34
CA ALA A 67 -6.87 -9.31 5.96
C ALA A 67 -7.05 -9.14 4.45
N GLY A 68 -6.03 -8.62 3.75
CA GLY A 68 -6.02 -8.55 2.28
C GLY A 68 -7.06 -7.62 1.69
N ARG A 69 -7.23 -6.40 2.23
CA ARG A 69 -8.25 -5.44 1.76
C ARG A 69 -7.81 -4.00 1.86
N PHE A 70 -8.44 -3.14 1.06
CA PHE A 70 -8.47 -1.71 1.28
C PHE A 70 -9.68 -1.33 2.14
N ILE A 71 -9.45 -0.39 3.06
CA ILE A 71 -10.49 0.24 3.88
C ILE A 71 -10.52 1.72 3.52
N PHE A 72 -11.68 2.21 3.12
CA PHE A 72 -11.95 3.61 2.85
C PHE A 72 -12.74 4.20 4.02
N GLY A 73 -12.33 5.36 4.51
CA GLY A 73 -13.01 5.97 5.64
C GLY A 73 -12.27 7.19 6.16
N TYR A 74 -12.48 7.49 7.43
CA TYR A 74 -11.94 8.69 8.05
C TYR A 74 -11.19 8.36 9.33
N VAL A 75 -10.04 9.03 9.53
CA VAL A 75 -9.34 9.13 10.80
C VAL A 75 -9.51 10.58 11.29
N GLY A 76 -10.34 10.77 12.32
CA GLY A 76 -10.88 12.11 12.60
C GLY A 76 -11.67 12.62 11.40
N ASP A 77 -11.27 13.76 10.86
CA ASP A 77 -11.89 14.37 9.67
C ASP A 77 -11.10 14.12 8.37
N VAL A 78 -9.97 13.40 8.44
CA VAL A 78 -9.11 13.14 7.29
C VAL A 78 -9.59 11.93 6.52
N PRO A 79 -9.93 12.06 5.21
CA PRO A 79 -10.33 10.92 4.38
C PRO A 79 -9.10 10.08 4.03
N VAL A 80 -9.15 8.80 4.35
CA VAL A 80 -8.04 7.86 4.19
C VAL A 80 -8.42 6.64 3.36
N VAL A 81 -7.45 6.09 2.63
CA VAL A 81 -7.45 4.72 2.17
C VAL A 81 -6.38 3.95 2.94
N CYS A 82 -6.80 2.91 3.64
CA CYS A 82 -5.92 2.09 4.46
C CYS A 82 -5.73 0.71 3.83
N MET A 83 -4.47 0.34 3.62
CA MET A 83 -4.08 -0.98 3.17
C MET A 83 -3.90 -1.89 4.38
N GLN A 84 -4.86 -2.78 4.64
CA GLN A 84 -4.80 -3.77 5.71
C GLN A 84 -4.29 -5.10 5.16
N GLY A 85 -3.00 -5.35 5.35
CA GLY A 85 -2.25 -6.43 4.72
C GLY A 85 -1.55 -5.96 3.44
N ARG A 86 -0.34 -6.45 3.22
CA ARG A 86 0.47 -6.11 2.05
C ARG A 86 1.26 -7.32 1.56
N VAL A 87 1.58 -7.35 0.28
CA VAL A 87 2.53 -8.31 -0.27
C VAL A 87 3.96 -7.85 -0.01
N HIS A 88 4.88 -8.81 0.08
CA HIS A 88 6.29 -8.55 0.32
C HIS A 88 7.13 -9.16 -0.79
N TYR A 89 8.32 -8.57 -1.02
CA TYR A 89 9.26 -9.06 -2.01
C TYR A 89 9.70 -10.51 -1.75
N TYR A 90 9.85 -10.89 -0.47
CA TYR A 90 10.23 -12.26 -0.09
C TYR A 90 9.15 -13.32 -0.38
N GLU A 91 7.90 -12.92 -0.66
CA GLU A 91 6.84 -13.81 -1.11
C GLU A 91 7.01 -14.25 -2.59
N GLY A 92 8.04 -13.74 -3.28
CA GLY A 92 8.34 -14.07 -4.67
C GLY A 92 7.70 -13.13 -5.70
N TYR A 93 6.99 -12.09 -5.26
CA TYR A 93 6.44 -11.09 -6.17
C TYR A 93 7.54 -10.22 -6.80
N PRO A 94 7.45 -9.90 -8.11
CA PRO A 94 8.33 -8.91 -8.71
C PRO A 94 8.11 -7.54 -8.03
N MET A 95 9.16 -6.72 -7.97
CA MET A 95 9.10 -5.42 -7.29
C MET A 95 8.00 -4.50 -7.85
N THR A 96 7.67 -4.62 -9.14
CA THR A 96 6.57 -3.90 -9.78
C THR A 96 5.21 -4.20 -9.16
N ASP A 97 5.01 -5.44 -8.71
CA ASP A 97 3.78 -5.87 -8.05
C ASP A 97 3.76 -5.47 -6.57
N VAL A 98 4.93 -5.52 -5.90
CA VAL A 98 5.04 -5.06 -4.50
C VAL A 98 4.67 -3.59 -4.36
N VAL A 99 5.00 -2.73 -5.34
CA VAL A 99 4.69 -1.31 -5.31
C VAL A 99 3.38 -0.93 -6.02
N LEU A 100 2.74 -1.88 -6.71
CA LEU A 100 1.47 -1.66 -7.40
C LEU A 100 0.39 -1.04 -6.49
N PRO A 101 0.19 -1.54 -5.25
CA PRO A 101 -0.80 -0.96 -4.33
C PRO A 101 -0.56 0.52 -4.03
N THR A 102 0.69 0.93 -3.84
CA THR A 102 1.05 2.32 -3.59
C THR A 102 0.68 3.22 -4.77
N ARG A 103 0.97 2.76 -5.99
CA ARG A 103 0.60 3.47 -7.22
C ARG A 103 -0.92 3.54 -7.40
N LEU A 104 -1.62 2.46 -7.05
CA LEU A 104 -3.07 2.39 -7.11
C LEU A 104 -3.72 3.41 -6.15
N MET A 105 -3.24 3.50 -4.90
CA MET A 105 -3.72 4.50 -3.94
C MET A 105 -3.49 5.95 -4.42
N LYS A 106 -2.43 6.19 -5.19
CA LYS A 106 -2.22 7.49 -5.85
C LYS A 106 -3.30 7.78 -6.91
N LEU A 107 -3.68 6.79 -7.72
CA LEU A 107 -4.78 6.93 -8.69
C LEU A 107 -6.14 7.14 -8.01
N MET A 108 -6.36 6.57 -6.83
CA MET A 108 -7.55 6.81 -6.01
C MET A 108 -7.65 8.26 -5.51
N GLY A 109 -6.57 9.05 -5.58
CA GLY A 109 -6.54 10.46 -5.21
C GLY A 109 -5.67 10.82 -4.01
N ALA A 110 -5.03 9.86 -3.36
CA ALA A 110 -4.17 10.11 -2.21
C ALA A 110 -3.02 11.07 -2.56
N LYS A 111 -2.83 12.08 -1.73
CA LYS A 111 -1.79 13.12 -1.86
C LYS A 111 -0.58 12.84 -0.97
N ALA A 112 -0.80 12.20 0.18
CA ALA A 112 0.22 11.79 1.12
C ALA A 112 0.19 10.28 1.34
N LEU A 113 1.37 9.70 1.57
CA LEU A 113 1.54 8.28 1.90
C LEU A 113 2.16 8.16 3.28
N PHE A 114 1.49 7.43 4.18
CA PHE A 114 1.96 7.12 5.51
C PHE A 114 2.27 5.62 5.61
N LEU A 115 3.55 5.30 5.78
CA LEU A 115 4.04 3.93 5.86
C LEU A 115 4.41 3.60 7.31
N THR A 116 4.01 2.42 7.77
CA THR A 116 4.44 1.91 9.07
C THR A 116 5.13 0.56 8.92
N ASN A 117 6.10 0.29 9.77
CA ASN A 117 6.74 -1.01 9.87
C ASN A 117 7.26 -1.26 11.30
N ALA A 118 7.33 -2.52 11.70
CA ALA A 118 8.06 -2.90 12.89
C ALA A 118 9.55 -3.06 12.57
N ALA A 119 10.41 -2.67 13.52
CA ALA A 119 11.85 -2.86 13.41
C ALA A 119 12.48 -3.10 14.80
N GLY A 120 13.60 -3.80 14.83
CA GLY A 120 14.43 -3.92 16.03
C GLY A 120 15.14 -2.59 16.34
N GLY A 121 15.10 -2.17 17.61
CA GLY A 121 15.82 -0.98 18.07
C GLY A 121 17.28 -1.29 18.38
N ILE A 122 18.22 -0.59 17.71
CA ILE A 122 19.67 -0.70 17.94
C ILE A 122 20.13 0.39 18.92
N LYS A 123 19.50 1.57 18.89
CA LYS A 123 19.90 2.69 19.74
C LYS A 123 19.66 2.37 21.22
N GLN A 124 20.67 2.58 22.05
CA GLN A 124 20.54 2.39 23.51
C GLN A 124 19.39 3.25 24.07
N GLY A 125 18.57 2.64 24.91
CA GLY A 125 17.38 3.27 25.48
C GLY A 125 16.10 3.10 24.68
N THR A 126 16.16 2.50 23.46
CA THR A 126 14.96 2.12 22.71
C THR A 126 14.21 1.01 23.46
N LYS A 127 12.89 1.14 23.58
CA LYS A 127 12.02 0.18 24.25
C LYS A 127 10.91 -0.28 23.31
N PRO A 128 10.30 -1.46 23.55
CA PRO A 128 9.06 -1.82 22.86
C PRO A 128 8.03 -0.69 22.96
N GLY A 129 7.37 -0.37 21.86
CA GLY A 129 6.45 0.77 21.74
C GLY A 129 7.09 2.12 21.44
N SER A 130 8.43 2.21 21.34
CA SER A 130 9.07 3.43 20.86
C SER A 130 8.71 3.69 19.39
N LEU A 131 8.39 4.95 19.07
CA LEU A 131 8.15 5.39 17.69
C LEU A 131 9.40 6.11 17.15
N MET A 132 9.71 5.84 15.89
CA MET A 132 10.82 6.49 15.19
C MET A 132 10.35 6.99 13.84
N LEU A 133 10.49 8.29 13.60
CA LEU A 133 10.25 8.87 12.28
C LEU A 133 11.50 8.66 11.41
N LEU A 134 11.32 7.94 10.28
CA LEU A 134 12.37 7.75 9.28
C LEU A 134 12.44 8.99 8.38
N ASN A 135 13.61 9.59 8.24
CA ASN A 135 13.86 10.75 7.38
C ASN A 135 14.77 10.43 6.18
N GLY A 136 15.19 9.17 6.05
CA GLY A 136 15.97 8.68 4.94
C GLY A 136 16.08 7.16 4.95
N GLN A 137 16.43 6.59 3.81
CA GLN A 137 16.60 5.16 3.64
C GLN A 137 17.83 4.85 2.79
N ILE A 138 18.50 3.75 3.11
CA ILE A 138 19.56 3.17 2.29
C ILE A 138 19.01 1.87 1.71
N ALA A 139 18.71 1.87 0.41
CA ALA A 139 18.16 0.71 -0.29
C ALA A 139 19.29 -0.22 -0.76
N CYS A 140 19.89 -0.95 0.19
CA CYS A 140 20.87 -1.99 -0.12
C CYS A 140 20.15 -3.31 -0.41
N PHE A 141 20.62 -4.04 -1.44
CA PHE A 141 20.22 -5.41 -1.76
C PHE A 141 18.75 -5.60 -2.17
N VAL A 142 18.04 -4.53 -2.48
CA VAL A 142 16.66 -4.56 -2.96
C VAL A 142 16.59 -3.97 -4.37
N PRO A 143 15.99 -4.66 -5.36
CA PRO A 143 15.84 -4.10 -6.70
C PRO A 143 14.96 -2.86 -6.66
N SER A 144 15.34 -1.84 -7.43
CA SER A 144 14.55 -0.62 -7.54
C SER A 144 13.31 -0.85 -8.41
N PRO A 145 12.11 -0.45 -7.96
CA PRO A 145 10.90 -0.49 -8.80
C PRO A 145 10.91 0.55 -9.94
N LEU A 146 11.95 1.41 -9.98
CA LEU A 146 12.11 2.45 -11.01
C LEU A 146 12.98 1.98 -12.18
N ILE A 147 13.47 0.74 -12.17
CA ILE A 147 14.19 0.16 -13.30
C ILE A 147 13.19 -0.28 -14.37
N GLY A 148 13.43 0.13 -15.61
CA GLY A 148 12.59 -0.22 -16.77
C GLY A 148 11.59 0.87 -17.12
N HIS A 149 10.37 0.47 -17.49
CA HIS A 149 9.32 1.41 -17.90
C HIS A 149 8.86 2.28 -16.72
N ASN A 150 8.90 3.57 -16.92
CA ASN A 150 8.46 4.56 -15.93
C ASN A 150 6.97 4.89 -16.12
N ILE A 151 6.29 5.22 -15.02
CA ILE A 151 4.87 5.60 -14.98
C ILE A 151 4.78 7.05 -14.52
#